data_5f45eb714967b25e2557e0cfa99addaf
#
_entry.id   5f45eb714967b25e2557e0cfa99addaf
#
_cell.length_a   1.000
_cell.length_b   1.000
_cell.length_c   1.000
_cell.angle_alpha   90.00
_cell.angle_beta   90.00
_cell.angle_gamma   90.00
#
_symmetry.space_group_name_H-M   'P 1'
#
loop_
_entity.id
_entity.type
_entity.pdbx_description
1 polymer ?
#
loop_
_entity_poly.entity_id
_entity_poly.type
_entity_poly.pdbx_seq_one_letter_code
_entity_poly.pdbx_strand_id
1 'polypeptide(L)'
;VVSIYPQITFDSCSDPDYTPGIAILSSQSHDSWRKRWGENCAYLSGRVITEDWLAEKGVSKTNHLAINNAGLSALTFADFLNTSAILTIGLDLAGGGDGKDRYAENTNRSHIQVHASHYHRIPGNYDETVPTPFLSDWQETSDYCKKISGNKTVINLNDRGAKLEGATLVHPKQIKELKEVLNESISPFIPLDNSLFKLRKSLSGLGLN
;
A
#
# COMPACT_ATOMS: atom_id res chain seq x y z
N VAL A 1 5.79 -6.03 5.22
CA VAL A 1 5.36 -6.06 3.80
C VAL A 1 3.84 -6.14 3.72
N VAL A 2 3.23 -5.57 2.68
CA VAL A 2 1.78 -5.68 2.41
C VAL A 2 1.58 -6.36 1.07
N SER A 3 0.77 -7.41 1.01
CA SER A 3 0.39 -8.11 -0.22
C SER A 3 -1.10 -8.45 -0.18
N ILE A 4 -1.80 -8.20 -1.28
CA ILE A 4 -3.26 -8.40 -1.34
C ILE A 4 -3.73 -9.18 -2.58
N TYR A 5 -2.83 -9.48 -3.52
CA TYR A 5 -3.20 -10.10 -4.79
C TYR A 5 -2.89 -11.60 -4.83
N PRO A 6 -3.81 -12.44 -5.33
CA PRO A 6 -3.61 -13.89 -5.41
C PRO A 6 -2.55 -14.30 -6.45
N GLN A 7 -2.35 -13.49 -7.49
CA GLN A 7 -1.39 -13.78 -8.56
C GLN A 7 0.02 -13.28 -8.28
N ILE A 8 0.23 -12.52 -7.20
CA ILE A 8 1.53 -11.94 -6.87
C ILE A 8 2.24 -12.85 -5.89
N THR A 9 3.21 -13.60 -6.38
CA THR A 9 4.06 -14.46 -5.56
C THR A 9 5.17 -13.66 -4.87
N PHE A 10 5.71 -14.17 -3.79
CA PHE A 10 6.87 -13.57 -3.12
C PHE A 10 8.04 -13.40 -4.10
N ASP A 11 8.38 -14.45 -4.84
CA ASP A 11 9.53 -14.45 -5.76
C ASP A 11 9.41 -13.46 -6.91
N SER A 12 8.18 -13.01 -7.22
CA SER A 12 7.95 -12.03 -8.29
C SER A 12 8.19 -10.59 -7.87
N CYS A 13 8.33 -10.31 -6.58
CA CYS A 13 8.31 -8.93 -6.07
C CYS A 13 9.48 -8.57 -5.16
N SER A 14 10.26 -9.55 -4.69
CA SER A 14 11.10 -9.31 -3.53
C SER A 14 12.53 -9.74 -3.75
N ASP A 15 13.44 -9.02 -3.15
CA ASP A 15 14.77 -9.50 -2.85
C ASP A 15 14.63 -10.71 -1.91
N PRO A 16 15.15 -11.90 -2.27
CA PRO A 16 15.06 -13.10 -1.46
C PRO A 16 15.70 -12.94 -0.07
N ASP A 17 16.64 -12.02 0.06
CA ASP A 17 17.33 -11.73 1.32
C ASP A 17 16.56 -10.74 2.20
N TYR A 18 15.54 -10.06 1.64
CA TYR A 18 14.74 -9.12 2.39
C TYR A 18 13.56 -9.82 3.08
N THR A 19 13.66 -9.96 4.40
CA THR A 19 12.58 -10.52 5.21
C THR A 19 12.23 -9.53 6.33
N PRO A 20 11.32 -8.57 6.08
CA PRO A 20 10.84 -7.67 7.11
C PRO A 20 10.12 -8.44 8.23
N GLY A 21 10.04 -7.85 9.42
CA GLY A 21 9.55 -8.53 10.63
C GLY A 21 8.14 -9.11 10.53
N ILE A 22 7.27 -8.55 9.69
CA ILE A 22 5.87 -9.00 9.55
C ILE A 22 5.36 -8.86 8.11
N ALA A 23 4.52 -9.80 7.70
CA ALA A 23 3.71 -9.70 6.48
C ALA A 23 2.27 -9.37 6.82
N ILE A 24 1.73 -8.35 6.16
CA ILE A 24 0.32 -7.95 6.22
C ILE A 24 -0.33 -8.43 4.93
N LEU A 25 -1.23 -9.37 5.04
CA LEU A 25 -1.80 -10.10 3.91
C LEU A 25 -3.32 -9.90 3.86
N SER A 26 -3.91 -9.99 2.68
CA SER A 26 -5.34 -10.26 2.57
C SER A 26 -5.60 -11.77 2.56
N SER A 27 -6.83 -12.17 2.77
CA SER A 27 -7.25 -13.58 2.61
C SER A 27 -7.01 -14.12 1.20
N GLN A 28 -6.88 -13.22 0.21
CA GLN A 28 -6.62 -13.56 -1.19
C GLN A 28 -5.14 -13.59 -1.57
N SER A 29 -4.24 -13.17 -0.67
CA SER A 29 -2.81 -13.13 -0.97
C SER A 29 -2.27 -14.51 -1.33
N HIS A 30 -1.32 -14.56 -2.28
CA HIS A 30 -0.71 -15.81 -2.68
C HIS A 30 -0.03 -16.50 -1.50
N ASP A 31 -0.16 -17.81 -1.39
CA ASP A 31 0.31 -18.62 -0.25
C ASP A 31 1.84 -18.57 -0.03
N SER A 32 2.62 -18.23 -1.07
CA SER A 32 4.08 -18.05 -0.95
C SER A 32 4.47 -17.00 0.11
N TRP A 33 3.64 -15.99 0.30
CA TRP A 33 3.86 -14.98 1.34
C TRP A 33 3.72 -15.58 2.74
N ARG A 34 2.64 -16.33 2.98
CA ARG A 34 2.42 -17.02 4.24
C ARG A 34 3.52 -18.05 4.53
N LYS A 35 3.92 -18.81 3.52
CA LYS A 35 5.01 -19.80 3.65
C LYS A 35 6.33 -19.16 4.05
N ARG A 36 6.63 -17.95 3.54
CA ARG A 36 7.88 -17.23 3.83
C ARG A 36 7.90 -16.67 5.24
N TRP A 37 6.80 -16.11 5.72
CA TRP A 37 6.72 -15.44 7.04
C TRP A 37 6.21 -16.35 8.16
N GLY A 38 5.62 -17.49 7.86
CA GLY A 38 5.06 -18.40 8.86
C GLY A 38 4.07 -17.70 9.80
N GLU A 39 4.33 -17.76 11.08
CA GLU A 39 3.49 -17.12 12.10
C GLU A 39 3.62 -15.58 12.15
N ASN A 40 4.61 -15.01 11.47
CA ASN A 40 4.80 -13.56 11.40
C ASN A 40 3.91 -12.91 10.32
N CYS A 41 2.70 -13.42 10.16
CA CYS A 41 1.68 -12.85 9.28
C CYS A 41 0.55 -12.24 10.10
N ALA A 42 0.03 -11.11 9.61
CA ALA A 42 -1.25 -10.57 10.01
C ALA A 42 -2.13 -10.39 8.77
N TYR A 43 -3.44 -10.35 8.96
CA TYR A 43 -4.37 -10.34 7.85
C TYR A 43 -5.26 -9.10 7.87
N LEU A 44 -5.49 -8.55 6.68
CA LEU A 44 -6.52 -7.56 6.42
C LEU A 44 -7.75 -8.29 5.87
N SER A 45 -8.93 -7.91 6.29
CA SER A 45 -10.16 -8.39 5.65
C SER A 45 -10.27 -7.85 4.23
N GLY A 46 -10.68 -8.70 3.30
CA GLY A 46 -10.95 -8.31 1.93
C GLY A 46 -12.40 -7.84 1.74
N ARG A 47 -12.66 -7.24 0.59
CA ARG A 47 -14.02 -7.03 0.07
C ARG A 47 -14.45 -8.28 -0.72
N VAL A 48 -14.55 -9.42 -0.03
CA VAL A 48 -14.78 -10.73 -0.64
C VAL A 48 -16.05 -11.33 -0.08
N ILE A 49 -16.93 -11.75 -0.95
CA ILE A 49 -18.25 -12.34 -0.59
C ILE A 49 -18.09 -13.50 0.40
N THR A 50 -17.04 -14.32 0.24
CA THR A 50 -16.75 -15.43 1.15
C THR A 50 -16.41 -14.98 2.56
N GLU A 51 -15.74 -13.85 2.73
CA GLU A 51 -15.47 -13.29 4.06
C GLU A 51 -16.75 -12.73 4.69
N ASP A 52 -17.62 -12.10 3.91
CA ASP A 52 -18.92 -11.63 4.39
C ASP A 52 -19.79 -12.79 4.83
N TRP A 53 -19.83 -13.86 4.04
CA TRP A 53 -20.53 -15.08 4.40
C TRP A 53 -19.97 -15.74 5.67
N LEU A 54 -18.64 -15.79 5.85
CA LEU A 54 -18.00 -16.28 7.07
C LEU A 54 -18.34 -15.39 8.27
N ALA A 55 -18.39 -14.07 8.09
CA ALA A 55 -18.77 -13.14 9.14
C ALA A 55 -20.23 -13.37 9.61
N GLU A 56 -21.15 -13.68 8.70
CA GLU A 56 -22.53 -14.08 9.02
C GLU A 56 -22.60 -15.38 9.82
N LYS A 57 -21.58 -16.25 9.70
CA LYS A 57 -21.41 -17.49 10.48
C LYS A 57 -20.65 -17.30 11.79
N GLY A 58 -20.37 -16.08 12.18
CA GLY A 58 -19.71 -15.76 13.45
C GLY A 58 -18.18 -15.70 13.39
N VAL A 59 -17.59 -15.80 12.22
CA VAL A 59 -16.14 -15.55 12.04
C VAL A 59 -15.89 -14.05 12.02
N SER A 60 -15.15 -13.54 13.01
CA SER A 60 -14.89 -12.09 13.07
C SER A 60 -14.07 -11.60 11.89
N LYS A 61 -14.48 -10.49 11.30
CA LYS A 61 -13.67 -9.72 10.34
C LYS A 61 -12.78 -8.72 11.08
N THR A 62 -11.63 -8.41 10.51
CA THR A 62 -10.85 -7.28 10.99
C THR A 62 -11.54 -5.97 10.55
N ASN A 63 -11.35 -4.90 11.32
CA ASN A 63 -11.85 -3.57 10.93
C ASN A 63 -10.99 -2.91 9.83
N HIS A 64 -9.85 -3.51 9.51
CA HIS A 64 -8.97 -3.08 8.43
C HIS A 64 -9.26 -3.87 7.17
N LEU A 65 -9.64 -3.16 6.13
CA LEU A 65 -9.94 -3.74 4.84
C LEU A 65 -8.72 -3.65 3.92
N ALA A 66 -8.41 -4.76 3.25
CA ALA A 66 -7.61 -4.73 2.05
C ALA A 66 -8.41 -4.00 0.96
N ILE A 67 -7.81 -2.99 0.36
CA ILE A 67 -8.40 -2.20 -0.70
C ILE A 67 -7.86 -2.71 -2.03
N ASN A 68 -8.49 -2.32 -3.14
CA ASN A 68 -8.19 -2.87 -4.47
C ASN A 68 -6.74 -2.68 -4.96
N ASN A 69 -5.96 -1.80 -4.35
CA ASN A 69 -4.55 -1.68 -4.66
C ASN A 69 -3.66 -1.80 -3.41
N ALA A 70 -2.49 -2.44 -3.58
CA ALA A 70 -1.57 -2.70 -2.50
C ALA A 70 -0.96 -1.41 -1.92
N GLY A 71 -0.77 -0.38 -2.74
CA GLY A 71 -0.26 0.92 -2.30
C GLY A 71 -1.22 1.61 -1.35
N LEU A 72 -2.50 1.67 -1.69
CA LEU A 72 -3.52 2.23 -0.81
C LEU A 72 -3.70 1.37 0.46
N SER A 73 -3.65 0.05 0.34
CA SER A 73 -3.72 -0.84 1.51
C SER A 73 -2.53 -0.62 2.46
N ALA A 74 -1.34 -0.38 1.94
CA ALA A 74 -0.16 -0.04 2.74
C ALA A 74 -0.30 1.34 3.39
N LEU A 75 -0.84 2.32 2.66
CA LEU A 75 -1.10 3.68 3.16
C LEU A 75 -2.13 3.66 4.31
N THR A 76 -3.24 2.96 4.14
CA THR A 76 -4.27 2.82 5.20
C THR A 76 -3.73 2.09 6.41
N PHE A 77 -2.86 1.10 6.21
CA PHE A 77 -2.20 0.41 7.30
C PHE A 77 -1.20 1.32 8.03
N ALA A 78 -0.42 2.13 7.30
CA ALA A 78 0.48 3.12 7.91
C ALA A 78 -0.30 4.16 8.73
N ASP A 79 -1.46 4.58 8.23
CA ASP A 79 -2.36 5.46 8.99
C ASP A 79 -2.88 4.81 10.27
N PHE A 80 -3.27 3.54 10.21
CA PHE A 80 -3.68 2.75 11.37
C PHE A 80 -2.60 2.65 12.44
N LEU A 81 -1.33 2.59 12.07
CA LEU A 81 -0.21 2.56 13.00
C LEU A 81 0.00 3.88 13.76
N ASN A 82 -0.86 4.86 13.53
CA ASN A 82 -0.86 6.18 14.18
C ASN A 82 0.49 6.92 14.05
N THR A 83 1.09 6.82 12.87
CA THR A 83 2.30 7.58 12.52
C THR A 83 1.98 9.06 12.39
N SER A 84 2.91 9.94 12.74
CA SER A 84 2.76 11.40 12.55
C SER A 84 2.94 11.83 11.10
N ALA A 85 3.75 11.06 10.35
CA ALA A 85 4.00 11.29 8.94
C ALA A 85 4.00 9.97 8.17
N ILE A 86 3.56 10.02 6.91
CA ILE A 86 3.58 8.89 5.97
C ILE A 86 4.32 9.34 4.72
N LEU A 87 5.36 8.62 4.36
CA LEU A 87 6.12 8.82 3.15
C LEU A 87 5.79 7.72 2.14
N THR A 88 5.25 8.11 0.99
CA THR A 88 5.03 7.19 -0.15
C THR A 88 6.17 7.34 -1.16
N ILE A 89 6.65 6.20 -1.68
CA ILE A 89 7.70 6.12 -2.70
C ILE A 89 7.22 5.17 -3.80
N GLY A 90 7.30 5.62 -5.06
CA GLY A 90 6.94 4.78 -6.21
C GLY A 90 5.43 4.48 -6.33
N LEU A 91 4.59 5.32 -5.75
CA LEU A 91 3.13 5.25 -5.90
C LEU A 91 2.71 6.16 -7.07
N ASP A 92 3.06 5.74 -8.29
CA ASP A 92 2.91 6.56 -9.48
C ASP A 92 1.45 6.68 -9.93
N LEU A 93 0.66 5.62 -9.85
CA LEU A 93 -0.74 5.52 -10.28
C LEU A 93 -1.00 6.11 -11.67
N ALA A 94 0.03 6.16 -12.48
CA ALA A 94 0.02 6.66 -13.83
C ALA A 94 0.80 5.71 -14.73
N GLY A 95 0.49 5.74 -16.00
CA GLY A 95 1.18 4.92 -16.98
C GLY A 95 0.97 5.46 -18.39
N GLY A 96 2.04 5.39 -19.21
CA GLY A 96 2.04 6.02 -20.49
C GLY A 96 1.29 5.29 -21.55
N GLY A 97 0.28 5.52 -22.10
CA GLY A 97 -0.50 4.86 -23.16
C GLY A 97 0.27 4.39 -24.41
N ASP A 98 1.59 4.33 -24.33
CA ASP A 98 2.51 3.89 -25.38
C ASP A 98 2.90 2.39 -25.27
N GLY A 99 2.30 1.66 -24.33
CA GLY A 99 2.58 0.24 -24.07
C GLY A 99 3.92 -0.02 -23.38
N LYS A 100 4.57 1.04 -22.87
CA LYS A 100 5.85 0.94 -22.14
C LYS A 100 5.70 0.93 -20.64
N ASP A 101 4.47 0.91 -20.16
CA ASP A 101 4.19 0.85 -18.74
C ASP A 101 4.56 -0.51 -18.17
N ARG A 102 5.57 -0.50 -17.38
CA ARG A 102 6.16 -1.70 -16.80
C ARG A 102 6.44 -1.50 -15.34
N TYR A 103 6.50 -2.60 -14.65
CA TYR A 103 7.17 -2.64 -13.38
C TYR A 103 8.65 -2.31 -13.53
N ALA A 104 9.28 -1.83 -12.46
CA ALA A 104 10.70 -1.48 -12.47
C ALA A 104 11.57 -2.63 -13.03
N GLU A 105 12.61 -2.28 -13.78
CA GLU A 105 13.43 -3.26 -14.52
C GLU A 105 14.13 -4.28 -13.63
N ASN A 106 14.40 -3.92 -12.38
CA ASN A 106 15.02 -4.79 -11.38
C ASN A 106 14.02 -5.73 -10.69
N THR A 107 12.77 -5.80 -11.15
CA THR A 107 11.79 -6.73 -10.63
C THR A 107 11.56 -7.89 -11.59
N ASN A 108 11.22 -9.07 -11.08
CA ASN A 108 10.82 -10.20 -11.92
C ASN A 108 9.51 -9.95 -12.69
N ARG A 109 8.94 -8.76 -12.57
CA ARG A 109 7.71 -8.31 -13.23
C ARG A 109 7.94 -7.32 -14.36
N SER A 110 9.18 -6.99 -14.66
CA SER A 110 9.53 -6.01 -15.70
C SER A 110 9.02 -6.38 -17.10
N HIS A 111 8.77 -7.67 -17.35
CA HIS A 111 8.17 -8.18 -18.59
C HIS A 111 6.65 -8.00 -18.67
N ILE A 112 5.99 -7.70 -17.55
CA ILE A 112 4.55 -7.54 -17.51
C ILE A 112 4.22 -6.13 -18.02
N GLN A 113 3.45 -6.08 -19.08
CA GLN A 113 2.89 -4.84 -19.63
C GLN A 113 1.46 -4.67 -19.11
N VAL A 114 1.14 -3.47 -18.71
CA VAL A 114 -0.24 -3.12 -18.38
C VAL A 114 -0.95 -2.78 -19.68
N HIS A 115 -1.84 -3.65 -20.11
CA HIS A 115 -2.70 -3.40 -21.26
C HIS A 115 -4.06 -2.91 -20.75
N ALA A 116 -4.33 -1.63 -20.94
CA ALA A 116 -5.64 -1.07 -20.71
C ALA A 116 -6.31 -0.74 -22.04
N SER A 117 -7.61 -1.04 -22.16
CA SER A 117 -8.41 -0.65 -23.32
C SER A 117 -8.59 0.87 -23.41
N HIS A 118 -8.51 1.53 -22.28
CA HIS A 118 -8.65 2.98 -22.14
C HIS A 118 -7.69 3.56 -21.13
N TYR A 119 -7.17 4.74 -21.45
CA TYR A 119 -6.39 5.56 -20.54
C TYR A 119 -7.15 6.85 -20.25
N HIS A 120 -7.24 7.19 -18.98
CA HIS A 120 -7.82 8.46 -18.54
C HIS A 120 -6.70 9.47 -18.35
N ARG A 121 -7.02 10.76 -18.53
CA ARG A 121 -6.11 11.87 -18.20
C ARG A 121 -6.44 12.38 -16.82
N ILE A 122 -5.46 12.38 -15.95
CA ILE A 122 -5.59 12.84 -14.55
C ILE A 122 -4.48 13.85 -14.25
N PRO A 123 -4.63 14.71 -13.21
CA PRO A 123 -3.59 15.64 -12.81
C PRO A 123 -2.25 14.94 -12.54
N GLY A 124 -1.18 15.47 -13.09
CA GLY A 124 0.18 14.98 -12.87
C GLY A 124 0.90 15.73 -11.74
N ASN A 125 1.99 15.14 -11.25
CA ASN A 125 2.85 15.76 -10.25
C ASN A 125 3.65 16.94 -10.82
N TYR A 126 4.16 16.79 -12.04
CA TYR A 126 4.98 17.80 -12.72
C TYR A 126 4.42 18.17 -14.08
N ASP A 127 3.72 17.25 -14.72
CA ASP A 127 2.96 17.53 -15.94
C ASP A 127 1.55 17.98 -15.58
N GLU A 128 0.93 18.79 -16.44
CA GLU A 128 -0.45 19.23 -16.25
C GLU A 128 -1.40 18.02 -16.12
N THR A 129 -1.22 17.04 -17.00
CA THR A 129 -1.96 15.78 -16.93
C THR A 129 -1.08 14.60 -17.31
N VAL A 130 -1.35 13.45 -16.70
CA VAL A 130 -0.72 12.16 -17.02
C VAL A 130 -1.77 11.12 -17.39
N PRO A 131 -1.46 10.16 -18.26
CA PRO A 131 -2.36 9.06 -18.56
C PRO A 131 -2.36 8.05 -17.42
N THR A 132 -3.50 7.42 -17.15
CA THR A 132 -3.62 6.33 -16.20
C THR A 132 -4.60 5.26 -16.68
N PRO A 133 -4.28 3.97 -16.55
CA PRO A 133 -5.25 2.89 -16.62
C PRO A 133 -5.91 2.61 -15.26
N PHE A 134 -5.47 3.30 -14.18
CA PHE A 134 -5.84 3.05 -12.78
C PHE A 134 -6.68 4.18 -12.19
N LEU A 135 -7.70 4.66 -12.93
CA LEU A 135 -8.50 5.82 -12.52
C LEU A 135 -9.11 5.67 -11.13
N SER A 136 -9.74 4.53 -10.87
CA SER A 136 -10.37 4.24 -9.57
C SER A 136 -9.34 4.18 -8.43
N ASP A 137 -8.20 3.50 -8.67
CA ASP A 137 -7.12 3.41 -7.68
C ASP A 137 -6.53 4.77 -7.35
N TRP A 138 -6.34 5.61 -8.37
CA TRP A 138 -5.88 6.98 -8.18
C TRP A 138 -6.88 7.80 -7.36
N GLN A 139 -8.16 7.74 -7.71
CA GLN A 139 -9.20 8.51 -7.04
C GLN A 139 -9.32 8.10 -5.57
N GLU A 140 -9.44 6.80 -5.29
CA GLU A 140 -9.51 6.29 -3.92
C GLU A 140 -8.26 6.65 -3.10
N THR A 141 -7.07 6.59 -3.70
CA THR A 141 -5.81 6.93 -3.01
C THR A 141 -5.73 8.43 -2.74
N SER A 142 -6.10 9.25 -3.73
CA SER A 142 -6.11 10.71 -3.60
C SER A 142 -7.10 11.18 -2.53
N ASP A 143 -8.33 10.64 -2.54
CA ASP A 143 -9.35 10.96 -1.54
C ASP A 143 -8.90 10.55 -0.14
N TYR A 144 -8.23 9.40 -0.02
CA TYR A 144 -7.69 8.96 1.27
C TYR A 144 -6.57 9.87 1.77
N CYS A 145 -5.62 10.23 0.93
CA CYS A 145 -4.56 11.19 1.28
C CYS A 145 -5.16 12.52 1.76
N LYS A 146 -6.14 13.04 1.03
CA LYS A 146 -6.85 14.26 1.40
C LYS A 146 -7.56 14.16 2.75
N LYS A 147 -8.21 13.01 3.01
CA LYS A 147 -8.89 12.75 4.27
C LYS A 147 -7.95 12.80 5.47
N ILE A 148 -6.76 12.19 5.35
CA ILE A 148 -5.83 12.06 6.49
C ILE A 148 -4.90 13.27 6.63
N SER A 149 -4.74 14.10 5.60
CA SER A 149 -3.81 15.24 5.59
C SER A 149 -4.14 16.33 6.62
N GLY A 150 -5.36 16.36 7.14
CA GLY A 150 -5.75 17.25 8.23
C GLY A 150 -5.13 16.90 9.59
N ASN A 151 -4.70 15.66 9.77
CA ASN A 151 -4.22 15.15 11.06
C ASN A 151 -2.78 14.64 11.01
N LYS A 152 -2.21 14.43 9.83
CA LYS A 152 -0.84 13.96 9.67
C LYS A 152 -0.23 14.43 8.35
N THR A 153 1.08 14.46 8.32
CA THR A 153 1.82 14.83 7.11
C THR A 153 1.88 13.63 6.16
N VAL A 154 1.33 13.80 4.97
CA VAL A 154 1.46 12.81 3.87
C VAL A 154 2.43 13.38 2.85
N ILE A 155 3.51 12.67 2.57
CA ILE A 155 4.54 13.07 1.63
C ILE A 155 4.55 12.08 0.47
N ASN A 156 4.44 12.60 -0.75
CA ASN A 156 4.64 11.83 -1.97
C ASN A 156 6.04 12.12 -2.53
N LEU A 157 6.99 11.21 -2.28
CA LEU A 157 8.34 11.31 -2.80
C LEU A 157 8.35 10.69 -4.20
N ASN A 158 8.22 11.54 -5.21
CA ASN A 158 8.09 11.10 -6.58
C ASN A 158 8.71 12.11 -7.55
N ASP A 159 9.20 11.67 -8.70
CA ASP A 159 9.71 12.50 -9.80
C ASP A 159 8.77 12.51 -11.02
N ARG A 160 7.65 11.82 -10.94
CA ARG A 160 6.64 11.66 -12.01
C ARG A 160 5.30 11.23 -11.42
N GLY A 161 4.43 10.68 -12.26
CA GLY A 161 3.19 10.06 -11.84
C GLY A 161 2.05 11.01 -11.52
N ALA A 162 1.00 10.47 -10.98
CA ALA A 162 -0.23 11.17 -10.68
C ALA A 162 -0.12 12.03 -9.42
N LYS A 163 -0.75 13.19 -9.45
CA LYS A 163 -0.89 14.05 -8.27
C LYS A 163 -1.87 13.42 -7.29
N LEU A 164 -1.47 13.33 -6.04
CA LEU A 164 -2.32 12.91 -4.92
C LEU A 164 -2.75 14.13 -4.12
N GLU A 165 -4.04 14.39 -4.05
CA GLU A 165 -4.58 15.51 -3.26
C GLU A 165 -4.28 15.30 -1.76
N GLY A 166 -3.91 16.36 -1.08
CA GLY A 166 -3.58 16.32 0.34
C GLY A 166 -2.18 15.77 0.65
N ALA A 167 -1.46 15.25 -0.32
CA ALA A 167 -0.05 14.88 -0.17
C ALA A 167 0.87 16.02 -0.60
N THR A 168 1.93 16.25 0.18
CA THR A 168 3.00 17.17 -0.19
C THR A 168 3.94 16.47 -1.16
N LEU A 169 4.07 16.99 -2.37
CA LEU A 169 5.00 16.47 -3.36
C LEU A 169 6.43 16.88 -3.01
N VAL A 170 7.33 15.90 -2.97
CA VAL A 170 8.76 16.13 -2.80
C VAL A 170 9.50 15.39 -3.91
N HIS A 171 10.37 16.09 -4.61
CA HIS A 171 11.23 15.46 -5.62
C HIS A 171 12.34 14.64 -4.94
N PRO A 172 12.68 13.41 -5.42
CA PRO A 172 13.73 12.58 -4.81
C PRO A 172 15.09 13.25 -4.64
N LYS A 173 15.42 14.24 -5.48
CA LYS A 173 16.63 15.06 -5.33
C LYS A 173 16.66 15.92 -4.05
N GLN A 174 15.47 16.20 -3.47
CA GLN A 174 15.29 17.01 -2.27
C GLN A 174 15.25 16.16 -0.98
N ILE A 175 15.63 14.90 -1.04
CA ILE A 175 15.55 13.96 0.10
C ILE A 175 16.33 14.44 1.34
N LYS A 176 17.35 15.28 1.15
CA LYS A 176 18.14 15.84 2.26
C LYS A 176 17.32 16.88 3.06
N GLU A 177 16.56 17.70 2.35
CA GLU A 177 15.67 18.71 2.93
C GLU A 177 14.50 18.04 3.67
N LEU A 178 14.04 16.89 3.15
CA LEU A 178 13.02 16.06 3.77
C LEU A 178 13.40 15.57 5.18
N LYS A 179 14.69 15.31 5.44
CA LYS A 179 15.18 14.91 6.76
C LYS A 179 14.90 15.98 7.83
N GLU A 180 15.02 17.24 7.48
CA GLU A 180 14.75 18.36 8.39
C GLU A 180 13.27 18.41 8.73
N VAL A 181 12.40 18.34 7.73
CA VAL A 181 10.93 18.31 7.90
C VAL A 181 10.47 17.09 8.73
N LEU A 182 11.04 15.93 8.48
CA LEU A 182 10.71 14.72 9.23
C LEU A 182 11.22 14.78 10.68
N ASN A 183 12.40 15.33 10.91
CA ASN A 183 12.95 15.48 12.27
C ASN A 183 12.11 16.43 13.15
N GLU A 184 11.53 17.46 12.57
CA GLU A 184 10.60 18.36 13.26
C GLU A 184 9.25 17.69 13.55
N SER A 185 8.87 16.70 12.76
CA SER A 185 7.58 15.99 12.85
C SER A 185 7.62 14.72 13.69
N ILE A 186 8.80 14.23 14.06
CA ILE A 186 8.92 12.97 14.82
C ILE A 186 8.65 13.25 16.30
N SER A 187 7.42 13.03 16.72
CA SER A 187 7.12 12.69 18.12
C SER A 187 7.87 11.42 18.51
N PRO A 188 8.30 11.29 19.78
CA PRO A 188 9.04 10.11 20.20
C PRO A 188 8.27 8.84 19.85
N PHE A 189 8.99 7.90 19.24
CA PHE A 189 8.50 6.61 18.78
C PHE A 189 7.71 5.90 19.90
N ILE A 190 6.41 5.76 19.73
CA ILE A 190 5.60 4.89 20.60
C ILE A 190 5.81 3.47 20.07
N PRO A 191 6.33 2.54 20.88
CA PRO A 191 6.56 1.17 20.42
C PRO A 191 5.29 0.57 19.83
N LEU A 192 5.41 0.02 18.64
CA LEU A 192 4.38 -0.68 17.87
C LEU A 192 3.73 -1.89 18.57
N ASP A 193 4.25 -2.25 19.72
CA ASP A 193 4.02 -3.51 20.42
C ASP A 193 2.53 -3.78 20.72
N ASN A 194 1.78 -2.77 21.11
CA ASN A 194 0.39 -2.98 21.50
C ASN A 194 -0.62 -3.08 20.34
N SER A 195 -0.36 -2.41 19.24
CA SER A 195 -1.31 -2.39 18.10
C SER A 195 -1.20 -3.64 17.24
N LEU A 196 0.03 -4.10 16.95
CA LEU A 196 0.29 -5.36 16.26
C LEU A 196 -0.07 -6.57 17.15
N PHE A 197 0.13 -6.46 18.45
CA PHE A 197 -0.28 -7.49 19.40
C PHE A 197 -1.80 -7.62 19.49
N LYS A 198 -2.54 -6.52 19.49
CA LYS A 198 -4.01 -6.52 19.40
C LYS A 198 -4.50 -7.10 18.07
N LEU A 199 -3.83 -6.81 16.98
CA LEU A 199 -4.12 -7.38 15.68
C LEU A 199 -3.87 -8.90 15.69
N ARG A 200 -2.73 -9.38 16.19
CA ARG A 200 -2.43 -10.80 16.38
C ARG A 200 -3.46 -11.51 17.28
N LYS A 201 -3.81 -10.91 18.40
CA LYS A 201 -4.79 -11.49 19.35
C LYS A 201 -6.19 -11.57 18.77
N SER A 202 -6.58 -10.59 17.97
CA SER A 202 -7.84 -10.60 17.22
C SER A 202 -7.88 -11.72 16.19
N LEU A 203 -6.76 -12.04 15.56
CA LEU A 203 -6.62 -13.08 14.53
C LEU A 203 -6.44 -14.49 15.10
N SER A 204 -5.74 -14.64 16.23
CA SER A 204 -5.62 -15.94 16.92
C SER A 204 -6.94 -16.45 17.49
N GLY A 205 -7.88 -15.54 17.80
CA GLY A 205 -9.25 -15.89 18.17
C GLY A 205 -10.08 -16.53 17.05
N LEU A 206 -9.59 -16.47 15.80
CA LEU A 206 -10.27 -17.01 14.61
C LEU A 206 -9.93 -18.49 14.33
N GLY A 207 -9.05 -19.12 15.11
CA GLY A 207 -8.66 -20.51 14.89
C GLY A 207 -7.97 -20.78 13.56
N LEU A 208 -7.47 -19.76 12.89
CA LEU A 208 -6.68 -19.83 11.66
C LEU A 208 -5.21 -19.96 12.05
N ASN A 209 -4.83 -21.17 12.49
CA ASN A 209 -3.43 -21.55 12.68
C ASN A 209 -2.81 -21.94 11.33
#